data_1c290fae7171d1024b4d90b3f03dd45f
#
_entry.id   1c290fae7171d1024b4d90b3f03dd45f
#
_cell.length_a   1.000
_cell.length_b   1.000
_cell.length_c   1.000
_cell.angle_alpha   90.00
_cell.angle_beta   90.00
_cell.angle_gamma   90.00
#
_symmetry.space_group_name_H-M   'P 1'
#
loop_
_entity.id
_entity.type
_entity.pdbx_description
1 polymer ?
#
loop_
_entity_poly.entity_id
_entity_poly.type
_entity_poly.pdbx_seq_one_letter_code
_entity_poly.pdbx_strand_id
1 'polypeptide(L)'
;MRSDRVKAGFERAPHRSLMRATGMTDEDLSRPFIAICNSFNEVIPGHVHLNRVAALIKEEVRKAGGRELIADSVETMLSAHAFDAMICIPNCDKIVPGMIMGALRCNIPTIFCSGGPMAAGMAEDGTVLDLNSVFEAVARFKAGKINEAELHSLECRACPGAGSCSGMFTANSMNCLSEVIGLALPGNGSLLATSEERKEFWKQTARRAVEMAKADGPLPRDIVTRDAIDNAFTIDMAMGGSSNTVLHTLAIAREAGVEYDLQRINDISRRTPNICKVAPSSRFHMQDVLRAGGVSAIIHEIARIPGALHLDAMTVSGKTLGETVEGCGIADETVIHPLENAYSRDGGLAILFGNLAEEGAVVKKAGVHPDMMSFRGPAVIFESQEEACEGILAGKVKSGDVVVIRNEGPKGGPGMQEMLAPTSYIMGQGLGAEVALITDGRFSGARHGACIGHISPEAAEGGLIGLLRNGDMIEYSIPDRTLNACLSEEEIARRRADWKPTYNKVSSSWLSRYRQLASNASKGAVLRRGE
;
A
#
# COMPACT_ATOMS: atom_id res chain seq x y z
N MET A 1 -2.98 32.68 12.14
CA MET A 1 -3.41 31.45 11.39
C MET A 1 -3.02 31.58 9.92
N ARG A 2 -2.75 30.50 9.23
CA ARG A 2 -2.45 30.53 7.77
C ARG A 2 -3.64 31.11 6.98
N SER A 3 -4.85 30.77 7.37
CA SER A 3 -6.10 31.27 6.77
C SER A 3 -6.29 32.77 6.91
N ASP A 4 -5.56 33.47 7.80
CA ASP A 4 -5.63 34.92 7.93
C ASP A 4 -5.23 35.64 6.62
N ARG A 5 -4.42 35.00 5.78
CA ARG A 5 -4.03 35.50 4.44
C ARG A 5 -5.23 35.77 3.54
N VAL A 6 -6.36 35.07 3.74
CA VAL A 6 -7.59 35.20 2.93
C VAL A 6 -8.77 35.79 3.69
N LYS A 7 -8.71 35.93 5.04
CA LYS A 7 -9.85 36.37 5.84
C LYS A 7 -9.57 37.58 6.74
N ALA A 8 -8.30 37.89 7.08
CA ALA A 8 -7.96 39.00 7.96
C ALA A 8 -7.65 40.30 7.20
N GLY A 9 -7.87 41.45 7.85
CA GLY A 9 -7.61 42.79 7.30
C GLY A 9 -8.74 43.33 6.43
N PHE A 10 -8.76 44.66 6.24
CA PHE A 10 -9.81 45.34 5.47
C PHE A 10 -9.77 45.00 3.99
N GLU A 11 -8.59 44.73 3.42
CA GLU A 11 -8.38 44.35 2.02
C GLU A 11 -9.01 42.99 1.67
N ARG A 12 -9.31 42.17 2.68
CA ARG A 12 -9.98 40.87 2.53
C ARG A 12 -11.51 40.94 2.68
N ALA A 13 -12.09 42.14 2.79
CA ALA A 13 -13.54 42.29 2.82
C ALA A 13 -14.28 41.64 1.65
N PRO A 14 -13.80 41.69 0.37
CA PRO A 14 -14.44 40.99 -0.74
C PRO A 14 -14.42 39.46 -0.55
N HIS A 15 -13.31 38.88 -0.06
CA HIS A 15 -13.19 37.45 0.22
C HIS A 15 -14.17 37.02 1.32
N ARG A 16 -14.24 37.79 2.42
CA ARG A 16 -15.22 37.53 3.49
C ARG A 16 -16.65 37.64 3.02
N SER A 17 -16.95 38.56 2.11
CA SER A 17 -18.28 38.68 1.51
C SER A 17 -18.70 37.39 0.77
N LEU A 18 -17.79 36.80 -0.02
CA LEU A 18 -18.02 35.52 -0.67
C LEU A 18 -18.19 34.39 0.36
N MET A 19 -17.35 34.34 1.39
CA MET A 19 -17.45 33.36 2.46
C MET A 19 -18.77 33.47 3.22
N ARG A 20 -19.26 34.70 3.49
CA ARG A 20 -20.57 34.94 4.10
C ARG A 20 -21.72 34.45 3.23
N ALA A 21 -21.61 34.58 1.91
CA ALA A 21 -22.61 34.05 0.98
C ALA A 21 -22.74 32.52 1.04
N THR A 22 -21.69 31.80 1.53
CA THR A 22 -21.73 30.36 1.83
C THR A 22 -22.22 30.03 3.25
N GLY A 23 -22.69 31.05 4.01
CA GLY A 23 -23.24 30.89 5.35
C GLY A 23 -22.22 31.01 6.48
N MET A 24 -21.00 31.48 6.24
CA MET A 24 -20.02 31.74 7.31
C MET A 24 -20.37 32.97 8.14
N THR A 25 -20.31 32.84 9.46
CA THR A 25 -20.50 33.91 10.45
C THR A 25 -19.18 34.61 10.81
N ASP A 26 -19.24 35.70 11.58
CA ASP A 26 -18.05 36.37 12.14
C ASP A 26 -17.26 35.42 13.06
N GLU A 27 -17.98 34.61 13.81
CA GLU A 27 -17.37 33.60 14.68
C GLU A 27 -16.62 32.55 13.84
N ASP A 28 -17.20 32.06 12.74
CA ASP A 28 -16.52 31.12 11.83
C ASP A 28 -15.24 31.72 11.22
N LEU A 29 -15.28 32.99 10.86
CA LEU A 29 -14.12 33.70 10.29
C LEU A 29 -12.98 33.92 11.33
N SER A 30 -13.28 33.86 12.63
CA SER A 30 -12.26 33.93 13.68
C SER A 30 -11.57 32.60 13.97
N ARG A 31 -12.12 31.48 13.47
CA ARG A 31 -11.65 30.11 13.70
C ARG A 31 -10.64 29.63 12.64
N PRO A 32 -9.81 28.59 12.94
CA PRO A 32 -8.96 27.97 11.93
C PRO A 32 -9.81 27.28 10.84
N PHE A 33 -9.31 27.31 9.59
CA PHE A 33 -9.91 26.62 8.46
C PHE A 33 -9.29 25.25 8.29
N ILE A 34 -10.10 24.19 8.40
CA ILE A 34 -9.68 22.79 8.30
C ILE A 34 -10.18 22.21 6.96
N ALA A 35 -9.27 21.78 6.11
CA ALA A 35 -9.62 21.06 4.88
C ALA A 35 -9.97 19.59 5.20
N ILE A 36 -11.06 19.08 4.64
CA ILE A 36 -11.40 17.66 4.68
C ILE A 36 -11.25 17.10 3.28
N CYS A 37 -10.12 16.45 3.02
CA CYS A 37 -9.82 15.79 1.75
C CYS A 37 -10.39 14.38 1.78
N ASN A 38 -11.49 14.16 1.05
CA ASN A 38 -12.26 12.92 1.09
C ASN A 38 -12.25 12.22 -0.28
N SER A 39 -11.93 10.94 -0.31
CA SER A 39 -11.91 10.12 -1.52
C SER A 39 -13.21 9.37 -1.79
N PHE A 40 -14.35 9.86 -1.26
CA PHE A 40 -15.66 9.25 -1.48
C PHE A 40 -15.95 8.96 -2.95
N ASN A 41 -16.47 7.78 -3.23
CA ASN A 41 -17.12 7.39 -4.47
C ASN A 41 -18.09 6.22 -4.21
N GLU A 42 -19.02 5.98 -5.12
CA GLU A 42 -20.06 4.96 -4.98
C GLU A 42 -19.72 3.63 -5.65
N VAL A 43 -18.56 3.51 -6.27
CA VAL A 43 -18.13 2.34 -7.05
C VAL A 43 -17.31 1.35 -6.21
N ILE A 44 -16.58 1.85 -5.21
CA ILE A 44 -15.61 1.05 -4.43
C ILE A 44 -16.12 0.87 -2.99
N PRO A 45 -16.26 -0.37 -2.47
CA PRO A 45 -16.77 -0.63 -1.11
C PRO A 45 -15.96 0.08 -0.02
N GLY A 46 -14.65 0.23 -0.20
CA GLY A 46 -13.78 0.98 0.71
C GLY A 46 -14.10 2.47 0.81
N HIS A 47 -14.79 3.04 -0.17
CA HIS A 47 -15.06 4.48 -0.27
C HIS A 47 -16.53 4.86 -0.13
N VAL A 48 -17.47 3.93 -0.34
CA VAL A 48 -18.91 4.20 -0.37
C VAL A 48 -19.48 4.84 0.90
N HIS A 49 -18.85 4.64 2.04
CA HIS A 49 -19.27 5.21 3.33
C HIS A 49 -18.52 6.50 3.70
N LEU A 50 -17.48 6.90 2.96
CA LEU A 50 -16.60 8.02 3.35
C LEU A 50 -17.31 9.38 3.36
N ASN A 51 -18.41 9.57 2.65
CA ASN A 51 -19.26 10.76 2.76
C ASN A 51 -19.87 10.90 4.18
N ARG A 52 -20.29 9.78 4.79
CA ARG A 52 -20.81 9.76 6.18
C ARG A 52 -19.68 10.03 7.17
N VAL A 53 -18.48 9.49 6.91
CA VAL A 53 -17.27 9.75 7.70
C VAL A 53 -16.94 11.24 7.66
N ALA A 54 -16.90 11.84 6.46
CA ALA A 54 -16.63 13.26 6.32
C ALA A 54 -17.68 14.13 7.03
N ALA A 55 -18.96 13.76 6.98
CA ALA A 55 -20.03 14.47 7.69
C ALA A 55 -19.85 14.43 9.21
N LEU A 56 -19.49 13.26 9.76
CA LEU A 56 -19.22 13.10 11.18
C LEU A 56 -17.98 13.92 11.62
N ILE A 57 -16.90 13.84 10.87
CA ILE A 57 -15.67 14.62 11.12
C ILE A 57 -15.99 16.12 11.05
N LYS A 58 -16.77 16.56 10.07
CA LYS A 58 -17.21 17.93 9.89
C LYS A 58 -17.97 18.47 11.12
N GLU A 59 -18.89 17.69 11.67
CA GLU A 59 -19.63 18.04 12.87
C GLU A 59 -18.67 18.20 14.07
N GLU A 60 -17.73 17.28 14.25
CA GLU A 60 -16.80 17.28 15.35
C GLU A 60 -15.76 18.42 15.25
N VAL A 61 -15.28 18.74 14.04
CA VAL A 61 -14.41 19.90 13.78
C VAL A 61 -15.11 21.21 14.22
N ARG A 62 -16.40 21.36 13.94
CA ARG A 62 -17.18 22.54 14.39
C ARG A 62 -17.27 22.62 15.90
N LYS A 63 -17.54 21.53 16.59
CA LYS A 63 -17.59 21.46 18.06
C LYS A 63 -16.23 21.82 18.68
N ALA A 64 -15.14 21.40 18.05
CA ALA A 64 -13.79 21.70 18.51
C ALA A 64 -13.33 23.15 18.19
N GLY A 65 -14.18 23.95 17.53
CA GLY A 65 -13.92 25.34 17.21
C GLY A 65 -13.16 25.57 15.91
N GLY A 66 -13.26 24.64 14.96
CA GLY A 66 -12.77 24.75 13.58
C GLY A 66 -13.90 24.97 12.58
N ARG A 67 -13.51 25.38 11.36
CA ARG A 67 -14.40 25.43 10.18
C ARG A 67 -13.80 24.58 9.07
N GLU A 68 -14.59 23.66 8.52
CA GLU A 68 -14.22 22.68 7.52
C GLU A 68 -14.53 23.15 6.09
N LEU A 69 -13.69 22.67 5.14
CA LEU A 69 -13.93 22.75 3.69
C LEU A 69 -13.55 21.40 3.05
N ILE A 70 -14.35 20.89 2.12
CA ILE A 70 -14.10 19.66 1.39
C ILE A 70 -13.35 20.00 0.11
N ALA A 71 -12.22 19.33 -0.14
CA ALA A 71 -11.37 19.55 -1.31
C ALA A 71 -11.26 18.28 -2.16
N ASP A 72 -11.60 18.39 -3.45
CA ASP A 72 -11.55 17.28 -4.41
C ASP A 72 -10.13 17.01 -4.92
N SER A 73 -9.29 18.06 -4.94
CA SER A 73 -7.88 17.97 -5.34
C SER A 73 -7.00 18.61 -4.28
N VAL A 74 -6.23 17.76 -3.59
CA VAL A 74 -5.49 18.14 -2.40
C VAL A 74 -4.57 19.35 -2.63
N GLU A 75 -3.62 19.23 -3.55
CA GLU A 75 -2.61 20.27 -3.74
C GLU A 75 -3.19 21.58 -4.29
N THR A 76 -4.02 21.48 -5.32
CA THR A 76 -4.62 22.65 -5.99
C THR A 76 -5.51 23.44 -5.04
N MET A 77 -6.39 22.73 -4.32
CA MET A 77 -7.34 23.36 -3.42
C MET A 77 -6.68 23.96 -2.19
N LEU A 78 -5.71 23.24 -1.61
CA LEU A 78 -4.99 23.73 -0.44
C LEU A 78 -4.15 24.96 -0.75
N SER A 79 -3.49 24.96 -1.91
CA SER A 79 -2.70 26.12 -2.34
C SER A 79 -3.56 27.35 -2.62
N ALA A 80 -4.79 27.15 -3.20
CA ALA A 80 -5.69 28.23 -3.55
C ALA A 80 -6.39 28.88 -2.33
N HIS A 81 -6.72 28.09 -1.29
CA HIS A 81 -7.59 28.51 -0.20
C HIS A 81 -6.92 28.77 1.15
N ALA A 82 -5.59 28.56 1.26
CA ALA A 82 -4.78 28.85 2.46
C ALA A 82 -5.35 28.25 3.75
N PHE A 83 -5.56 26.93 3.78
CA PHE A 83 -6.02 26.22 4.97
C PHE A 83 -4.97 26.18 6.09
N ASP A 84 -5.44 26.11 7.34
CA ASP A 84 -4.59 26.02 8.52
C ASP A 84 -4.18 24.58 8.83
N ALA A 85 -5.03 23.59 8.52
CA ALA A 85 -4.74 22.17 8.65
C ALA A 85 -5.55 21.34 7.64
N MET A 86 -5.22 20.05 7.53
CA MET A 86 -5.88 19.10 6.65
C MET A 86 -6.19 17.78 7.36
N ILE A 87 -7.36 17.21 7.09
CA ILE A 87 -7.72 15.83 7.41
C ILE A 87 -7.84 15.06 6.09
N CYS A 88 -7.05 14.02 5.91
CA CYS A 88 -7.12 13.12 4.77
C CYS A 88 -7.92 11.87 5.12
N ILE A 89 -8.93 11.52 4.29
CA ILE A 89 -9.79 10.34 4.47
C ILE A 89 -9.59 9.37 3.29
N PRO A 90 -8.46 8.66 3.22
CA PRO A 90 -8.22 7.61 2.24
C PRO A 90 -8.73 6.27 2.73
N ASN A 91 -8.97 5.32 1.82
CA ASN A 91 -9.21 3.91 2.20
C ASN A 91 -8.89 2.90 1.09
N CYS A 92 -8.03 3.24 0.14
CA CYS A 92 -7.62 2.33 -0.95
C CYS A 92 -6.13 2.45 -1.25
N ASP A 93 -5.58 1.44 -1.94
CA ASP A 93 -4.15 1.18 -2.10
C ASP A 93 -3.32 2.37 -2.63
N LYS A 94 -3.81 3.06 -3.67
CA LYS A 94 -3.12 4.19 -4.31
C LYS A 94 -3.51 5.55 -3.70
N ILE A 95 -4.69 5.61 -3.09
CA ILE A 95 -5.20 6.86 -2.51
C ILE A 95 -4.42 7.23 -1.26
N VAL A 96 -4.09 6.24 -0.42
CA VAL A 96 -3.31 6.49 0.81
C VAL A 96 -1.96 7.15 0.49
N PRO A 97 -1.06 6.54 -0.33
CA PRO A 97 0.23 7.14 -0.65
C PRO A 97 0.08 8.43 -1.45
N GLY A 98 -0.90 8.52 -2.37
CA GLY A 98 -1.13 9.75 -3.14
C GLY A 98 -1.52 10.95 -2.26
N MET A 99 -2.38 10.74 -1.25
CA MET A 99 -2.73 11.80 -0.28
C MET A 99 -1.54 12.14 0.62
N ILE A 100 -0.70 11.16 1.03
CA ILE A 100 0.51 11.44 1.81
C ILE A 100 1.48 12.29 0.98
N MET A 101 1.70 11.96 -0.28
CA MET A 101 2.53 12.78 -1.18
C MET A 101 1.98 14.20 -1.32
N GLY A 102 0.66 14.36 -1.50
CA GLY A 102 0.00 15.67 -1.54
C GLY A 102 0.17 16.45 -0.23
N ALA A 103 0.03 15.79 0.93
CA ALA A 103 0.24 16.38 2.23
C ALA A 103 1.69 16.87 2.42
N LEU A 104 2.67 16.08 1.98
CA LEU A 104 4.09 16.45 2.02
C LEU A 104 4.41 17.65 1.13
N ARG A 105 3.76 17.77 -0.04
CA ARG A 105 3.91 18.92 -0.94
C ARG A 105 3.38 20.21 -0.31
N CYS A 106 2.16 20.14 0.22
CA CYS A 106 1.51 21.28 0.87
C CYS A 106 2.17 21.66 2.19
N ASN A 107 2.66 20.69 2.93
CA ASN A 107 3.35 20.79 4.21
C ASN A 107 2.65 21.71 5.22
N ILE A 108 1.35 21.49 5.41
CA ILE A 108 0.54 22.10 6.48
C ILE A 108 0.18 21.01 7.52
N PRO A 109 -0.18 21.38 8.77
CA PRO A 109 -0.60 20.41 9.78
C PRO A 109 -1.63 19.42 9.20
N THR A 110 -1.31 18.12 9.18
CA THR A 110 -2.11 17.11 8.48
C THR A 110 -2.25 15.85 9.31
N ILE A 111 -3.46 15.30 9.38
CA ILE A 111 -3.74 14.04 10.03
C ILE A 111 -4.50 13.10 9.09
N PHE A 112 -4.11 11.82 9.08
CA PHE A 112 -4.75 10.78 8.29
C PHE A 112 -5.78 10.02 9.11
N CYS A 113 -6.87 9.65 8.45
CA CYS A 113 -8.02 9.04 9.05
C CYS A 113 -8.64 8.04 8.06
N SER A 114 -8.22 6.78 8.10
CA SER A 114 -8.75 5.79 7.16
C SER A 114 -10.23 5.47 7.40
N GLY A 115 -10.90 5.00 6.34
CA GLY A 115 -12.26 4.47 6.47
C GLY A 115 -12.34 3.14 7.22
N GLY A 116 -11.21 2.46 7.42
CA GLY A 116 -11.09 1.18 8.10
C GLY A 116 -11.28 -0.05 7.19
N PRO A 117 -10.77 -1.23 7.58
CA PRO A 117 -10.99 -2.50 6.91
C PRO A 117 -12.43 -3.00 7.07
N MET A 118 -12.93 -3.74 6.07
CA MET A 118 -14.16 -4.52 6.21
C MET A 118 -13.89 -5.78 7.03
N ALA A 119 -14.95 -6.36 7.61
CA ALA A 119 -14.90 -7.71 8.15
C ALA A 119 -14.74 -8.74 7.03
N ALA A 120 -14.16 -9.90 7.33
CA ALA A 120 -14.10 -11.01 6.38
C ALA A 120 -15.50 -11.58 6.11
N GLY A 121 -15.71 -12.09 4.91
CA GLY A 121 -16.92 -12.81 4.53
C GLY A 121 -16.96 -14.21 5.13
N MET A 122 -18.11 -14.90 5.00
CA MET A 122 -18.29 -16.26 5.48
C MET A 122 -19.18 -17.06 4.53
N ALA A 123 -18.70 -18.22 4.11
CA ALA A 123 -19.47 -19.19 3.34
C ALA A 123 -20.51 -19.90 4.23
N GLU A 124 -21.41 -20.68 3.65
CA GLU A 124 -22.45 -21.42 4.38
C GLU A 124 -21.90 -22.49 5.31
N ASP A 125 -20.77 -23.07 4.94
CA ASP A 125 -20.05 -24.09 5.73
C ASP A 125 -19.17 -23.49 6.84
N GLY A 126 -19.18 -22.16 7.02
CA GLY A 126 -18.34 -21.45 7.98
C GLY A 126 -16.93 -21.11 7.49
N THR A 127 -16.59 -21.43 6.25
CA THR A 127 -15.31 -21.04 5.65
C THR A 127 -15.22 -19.51 5.55
N VAL A 128 -14.12 -18.95 6.04
CA VAL A 128 -13.87 -17.50 5.97
C VAL A 128 -13.47 -17.14 4.53
N LEU A 129 -14.09 -16.07 4.02
CA LEU A 129 -13.95 -15.61 2.64
C LEU A 129 -13.38 -14.19 2.59
N ASP A 130 -12.71 -13.89 1.51
CA ASP A 130 -12.28 -12.56 1.11
C ASP A 130 -12.34 -12.41 -0.43
N LEU A 131 -11.92 -11.26 -0.94
CA LEU A 131 -11.89 -11.00 -2.38
C LEU A 131 -11.04 -12.03 -3.14
N ASN A 132 -9.93 -12.51 -2.56
CA ASN A 132 -9.05 -13.48 -3.21
C ASN A 132 -9.76 -14.82 -3.43
N SER A 133 -10.61 -15.23 -2.48
CA SER A 133 -11.43 -16.44 -2.60
C SER A 133 -12.30 -16.45 -3.86
N VAL A 134 -12.80 -15.28 -4.29
CA VAL A 134 -13.60 -15.15 -5.52
C VAL A 134 -12.73 -15.29 -6.77
N PHE A 135 -11.52 -14.70 -6.78
CA PHE A 135 -10.60 -14.87 -7.91
C PHE A 135 -10.15 -16.33 -8.09
N GLU A 136 -9.88 -17.03 -7.00
CA GLU A 136 -9.56 -18.46 -7.03
C GLU A 136 -10.77 -19.30 -7.50
N ALA A 137 -11.99 -18.92 -7.07
CA ALA A 137 -13.22 -19.57 -7.51
C ALA A 137 -13.45 -19.45 -9.03
N VAL A 138 -13.08 -18.33 -9.67
CA VAL A 138 -13.14 -18.17 -11.14
C VAL A 138 -12.29 -19.22 -11.83
N ALA A 139 -11.06 -19.47 -11.37
CA ALA A 139 -10.19 -20.50 -11.96
C ALA A 139 -10.74 -21.91 -11.71
N ARG A 140 -11.28 -22.20 -10.51
CA ARG A 140 -11.93 -23.46 -10.19
C ARG A 140 -13.18 -23.70 -11.05
N PHE A 141 -13.97 -22.68 -11.31
CA PHE A 141 -15.14 -22.73 -12.19
C PHE A 141 -14.71 -23.05 -13.63
N LYS A 142 -13.70 -22.36 -14.17
CA LYS A 142 -13.14 -22.64 -15.50
C LYS A 142 -12.58 -24.06 -15.63
N ALA A 143 -12.03 -24.61 -14.55
CA ALA A 143 -11.55 -25.99 -14.49
C ALA A 143 -12.66 -27.03 -14.25
N GLY A 144 -13.94 -26.63 -14.17
CA GLY A 144 -15.08 -27.51 -13.90
C GLY A 144 -15.12 -28.09 -12.49
N LYS A 145 -14.38 -27.52 -11.54
CA LYS A 145 -14.29 -27.99 -10.14
C LYS A 145 -15.43 -27.48 -9.25
N ILE A 146 -16.09 -26.40 -9.66
CA ILE A 146 -17.29 -25.84 -9.02
C ILE A 146 -18.31 -25.45 -10.10
N ASN A 147 -19.59 -25.39 -9.74
CA ASN A 147 -20.66 -24.96 -10.63
C ASN A 147 -20.95 -23.45 -10.50
N GLU A 148 -21.85 -22.93 -11.34
CA GLU A 148 -22.21 -21.52 -11.39
C GLU A 148 -22.90 -21.05 -10.09
N ALA A 149 -23.72 -21.87 -9.46
CA ALA A 149 -24.41 -21.55 -8.21
C ALA A 149 -23.43 -21.42 -7.03
N GLU A 150 -22.40 -22.28 -6.98
CA GLU A 150 -21.32 -22.21 -5.99
C GLU A 150 -20.47 -20.95 -6.20
N LEU A 151 -20.11 -20.61 -7.46
CA LEU A 151 -19.39 -19.36 -7.77
C LEU A 151 -20.20 -18.15 -7.34
N HIS A 152 -21.50 -18.10 -7.67
CA HIS A 152 -22.38 -16.99 -7.29
C HIS A 152 -22.56 -16.87 -5.77
N SER A 153 -22.65 -17.97 -5.05
CA SER A 153 -22.69 -17.95 -3.57
C SER A 153 -21.43 -17.32 -2.97
N LEU A 154 -20.24 -17.64 -3.49
CA LEU A 154 -18.98 -17.05 -3.05
C LEU A 154 -18.92 -15.55 -3.37
N GLU A 155 -19.32 -15.14 -4.58
CA GLU A 155 -19.40 -13.75 -5.01
C GLU A 155 -20.26 -12.89 -4.07
N CYS A 156 -21.43 -13.39 -3.66
CA CYS A 156 -22.35 -12.66 -2.80
C CYS A 156 -21.87 -12.52 -1.34
N ARG A 157 -20.97 -13.38 -0.87
CA ARG A 157 -20.59 -13.51 0.55
C ARG A 157 -19.18 -13.03 0.89
N ALA A 158 -18.29 -12.95 -0.10
CA ALA A 158 -16.87 -12.66 0.13
C ALA A 158 -16.59 -11.23 0.62
N CYS A 159 -17.42 -10.26 0.22
CA CYS A 159 -17.26 -8.84 0.59
C CYS A 159 -18.54 -8.33 1.30
N PRO A 160 -18.71 -8.55 2.60
CA PRO A 160 -20.01 -8.38 3.27
C PRO A 160 -20.39 -6.94 3.61
N GLY A 161 -19.52 -5.94 3.36
CA GLY A 161 -19.87 -4.58 3.73
C GLY A 161 -18.86 -3.51 3.28
N ALA A 162 -19.02 -2.32 3.87
CA ALA A 162 -18.13 -1.21 3.64
C ALA A 162 -16.77 -1.39 4.33
N GLY A 163 -15.72 -0.87 3.73
CA GLY A 163 -14.36 -0.93 4.24
C GLY A 163 -13.36 -1.29 3.13
N SER A 164 -12.07 -1.10 3.39
CA SER A 164 -11.00 -1.69 2.58
C SER A 164 -11.03 -3.22 2.68
N CYS A 165 -10.24 -3.91 1.87
CA CYS A 165 -10.18 -5.38 1.91
C CYS A 165 -9.95 -5.91 3.34
N SER A 166 -10.46 -7.12 3.66
CA SER A 166 -10.36 -7.69 5.01
C SER A 166 -8.97 -8.23 5.38
N GLY A 167 -8.12 -8.56 4.38
CA GLY A 167 -6.75 -9.06 4.59
C GLY A 167 -5.68 -7.96 4.64
N MET A 168 -4.42 -8.36 4.88
CA MET A 168 -3.23 -7.47 4.82
C MET A 168 -2.82 -7.24 3.36
N PHE A 169 -3.76 -6.65 2.60
CA PHE A 169 -3.54 -6.21 1.24
C PHE A 169 -3.00 -4.77 1.25
N THR A 170 -2.78 -4.17 0.09
CA THR A 170 -2.06 -2.90 0.01
C THR A 170 -2.74 -1.76 0.77
N ALA A 171 -4.08 -1.65 0.72
CA ALA A 171 -4.81 -0.60 1.43
C ALA A 171 -4.59 -0.68 2.94
N ASN A 172 -4.76 -1.86 3.54
CA ASN A 172 -4.57 -2.05 4.98
C ASN A 172 -3.10 -1.92 5.38
N SER A 173 -2.17 -2.45 4.58
CA SER A 173 -0.73 -2.24 4.82
C SER A 173 -0.42 -0.74 4.89
N MET A 174 -0.85 0.05 3.92
CA MET A 174 -0.62 1.51 3.93
C MET A 174 -1.34 2.24 5.05
N ASN A 175 -2.55 1.80 5.45
CA ASN A 175 -3.26 2.37 6.61
C ASN A 175 -2.52 2.06 7.93
N CYS A 176 -1.95 0.86 8.08
CA CYS A 176 -1.08 0.51 9.21
C CYS A 176 0.21 1.36 9.19
N LEU A 177 0.86 1.48 8.03
CA LEU A 177 2.08 2.28 7.92
C LEU A 177 1.84 3.77 8.16
N SER A 178 0.67 4.31 7.82
CA SER A 178 0.31 5.70 8.17
C SER A 178 0.28 5.94 9.68
N GLU A 179 -0.13 4.92 10.46
CA GLU A 179 -0.11 4.92 11.92
C GLU A 179 1.35 4.86 12.44
N VAL A 180 2.16 3.94 11.91
CA VAL A 180 3.56 3.73 12.32
C VAL A 180 4.45 4.92 11.99
N ILE A 181 4.28 5.53 10.80
CA ILE A 181 4.99 6.76 10.40
C ILE A 181 4.65 7.91 11.35
N GLY A 182 3.48 7.86 12.00
CA GLY A 182 3.01 8.90 12.90
C GLY A 182 2.05 9.91 12.26
N LEU A 183 1.55 9.66 11.04
CA LEU A 183 0.59 10.53 10.34
C LEU A 183 -0.87 10.27 10.73
N ALA A 184 -1.15 9.20 11.47
CA ALA A 184 -2.48 8.83 11.96
C ALA A 184 -2.44 8.47 13.46
N LEU A 185 -3.59 8.53 14.12
CA LEU A 185 -3.72 8.06 15.50
C LEU A 185 -3.66 6.52 15.57
N PRO A 186 -3.27 5.93 16.71
CA PRO A 186 -3.34 4.48 16.95
C PRO A 186 -4.72 3.90 16.66
N GLY A 187 -4.76 2.74 16.00
CA GLY A 187 -6.00 2.09 15.56
C GLY A 187 -6.42 2.43 14.12
N ASN A 188 -5.71 3.34 13.45
CA ASN A 188 -6.01 3.71 12.06
C ASN A 188 -6.03 2.49 11.11
N GLY A 189 -5.06 1.58 11.25
CA GLY A 189 -4.92 0.42 10.39
C GLY A 189 -5.84 -0.75 10.74
N SER A 190 -6.28 -0.89 11.99
CA SER A 190 -6.91 -2.12 12.48
C SER A 190 -8.39 -2.00 12.85
N LEU A 191 -8.89 -0.85 13.31
CA LEU A 191 -10.29 -0.67 13.66
C LEU A 191 -11.19 -0.90 12.43
N LEU A 192 -12.23 -1.74 12.57
CA LEU A 192 -13.13 -2.05 11.46
C LEU A 192 -13.97 -0.84 11.03
N ALA A 193 -14.26 -0.74 9.74
CA ALA A 193 -15.02 0.37 9.13
C ALA A 193 -16.40 0.60 9.75
N THR A 194 -17.03 -0.45 10.26
CA THR A 194 -18.42 -0.44 10.77
C THR A 194 -18.50 -0.46 12.28
N SER A 195 -17.37 -0.47 13.02
CA SER A 195 -17.36 -0.53 14.47
C SER A 195 -17.67 0.83 15.13
N GLU A 196 -18.18 0.81 16.36
CA GLU A 196 -18.44 2.04 17.13
C GLU A 196 -17.12 2.72 17.54
N GLU A 197 -16.08 1.92 17.83
CA GLU A 197 -14.75 2.43 18.16
C GLU A 197 -14.18 3.23 16.98
N ARG A 198 -14.46 2.84 15.74
CA ARG A 198 -14.06 3.59 14.54
C ARG A 198 -14.74 4.95 14.47
N LYS A 199 -15.99 5.07 14.89
CA LYS A 199 -16.69 6.36 14.94
C LYS A 199 -16.03 7.31 15.95
N GLU A 200 -15.66 6.80 17.12
CA GLU A 200 -14.98 7.63 18.12
C GLU A 200 -13.56 8.01 17.65
N PHE A 201 -12.84 7.10 16.96
CA PHE A 201 -11.57 7.38 16.32
C PHE A 201 -11.67 8.57 15.33
N TRP A 202 -12.72 8.62 14.49
CA TRP A 202 -12.91 9.74 13.57
C TRP A 202 -13.15 11.07 14.31
N LYS A 203 -13.90 11.05 15.41
CA LYS A 203 -14.10 12.25 16.23
C LYS A 203 -12.80 12.71 16.91
N GLN A 204 -12.00 11.79 17.44
CA GLN A 204 -10.69 12.11 18.03
C GLN A 204 -9.76 12.72 16.98
N THR A 205 -9.72 12.16 15.77
CA THR A 205 -8.96 12.70 14.64
C THR A 205 -9.40 14.15 14.33
N ALA A 206 -10.71 14.42 14.31
CA ALA A 206 -11.24 15.76 14.04
C ALA A 206 -10.82 16.77 15.11
N ARG A 207 -10.91 16.42 16.40
CA ARG A 207 -10.46 17.28 17.52
C ARG A 207 -8.96 17.56 17.40
N ARG A 208 -8.16 16.50 17.15
CA ARG A 208 -6.71 16.62 17.03
C ARG A 208 -6.29 17.52 15.86
N ALA A 209 -6.96 17.46 14.72
CA ALA A 209 -6.69 18.35 13.59
C ALA A 209 -6.87 19.84 13.95
N VAL A 210 -7.89 20.16 14.76
CA VAL A 210 -8.12 21.54 15.22
C VAL A 210 -7.03 21.99 16.20
N GLU A 211 -6.58 21.11 17.08
CA GLU A 211 -5.45 21.40 17.98
C GLU A 211 -4.17 21.67 17.20
N MET A 212 -3.87 20.81 16.20
CA MET A 212 -2.71 20.98 15.32
C MET A 212 -2.77 22.30 14.53
N ALA A 213 -3.96 22.68 14.03
CA ALA A 213 -4.15 23.95 13.35
C ALA A 213 -3.87 25.16 14.26
N LYS A 214 -4.30 25.09 15.53
CA LYS A 214 -4.05 26.15 16.51
C LYS A 214 -2.58 26.25 16.93
N ALA A 215 -1.89 25.11 16.96
CA ALA A 215 -0.47 25.02 17.31
C ALA A 215 0.48 25.27 16.11
N ASP A 216 -0.06 25.36 14.88
CA ASP A 216 0.68 25.40 13.61
C ASP A 216 1.68 24.22 13.44
N GLY A 217 1.28 23.03 13.90
CA GLY A 217 2.11 21.83 13.79
C GLY A 217 1.58 20.63 14.61
N PRO A 218 2.28 19.47 14.52
CA PRO A 218 3.45 19.21 13.69
C PRO A 218 3.10 19.16 12.18
N LEU A 219 4.10 19.41 11.34
CA LEU A 219 3.96 19.38 9.89
C LEU A 219 4.28 17.97 9.35
N PRO A 220 3.73 17.54 8.19
CA PRO A 220 4.05 16.23 7.61
C PRO A 220 5.54 15.94 7.43
N ARG A 221 6.35 16.95 7.07
CA ARG A 221 7.80 16.77 6.89
C ARG A 221 8.57 16.70 8.21
N ASP A 222 7.99 17.17 9.33
CA ASP A 222 8.58 17.00 10.66
C ASP A 222 8.38 15.55 11.16
N ILE A 223 7.31 14.89 10.69
CA ILE A 223 6.93 13.51 11.05
C ILE A 223 7.57 12.49 10.13
N VAL A 224 7.50 12.71 8.80
CA VAL A 224 8.01 11.74 7.81
C VAL A 224 9.53 11.92 7.67
N THR A 225 10.25 11.47 8.66
CA THR A 225 11.71 11.43 8.73
C THR A 225 12.25 10.09 8.25
N ARG A 226 13.57 9.96 8.13
CA ARG A 226 14.22 8.67 7.85
C ARG A 226 13.88 7.63 8.94
N ASP A 227 13.89 8.04 10.21
CA ASP A 227 13.60 7.18 11.35
C ASP A 227 12.15 6.69 11.34
N ALA A 228 11.20 7.57 11.00
CA ALA A 228 9.80 7.18 10.83
C ALA A 228 9.59 6.20 9.66
N ILE A 229 10.36 6.34 8.58
CA ILE A 229 10.34 5.41 7.44
C ILE A 229 10.99 4.07 7.82
N ASP A 230 12.07 4.06 8.60
CA ASP A 230 12.67 2.86 9.15
C ASP A 230 11.68 2.10 10.05
N ASN A 231 10.98 2.82 10.94
CA ASN A 231 9.91 2.25 11.76
C ASN A 231 8.82 1.61 10.89
N ALA A 232 8.37 2.33 9.83
CA ALA A 232 7.37 1.82 8.92
C ALA A 232 7.80 0.51 8.26
N PHE A 233 9.01 0.44 7.70
CA PHE A 233 9.52 -0.80 7.11
C PHE A 233 9.76 -1.91 8.14
N THR A 234 10.21 -1.57 9.35
CA THR A 234 10.38 -2.56 10.42
C THR A 234 9.05 -3.22 10.76
N ILE A 235 7.99 -2.45 10.94
CA ILE A 235 6.66 -3.02 11.23
C ILE A 235 6.05 -3.70 10.00
N ASP A 236 6.27 -3.19 8.80
CA ASP A 236 5.85 -3.84 7.55
C ASP A 236 6.48 -5.24 7.39
N MET A 237 7.77 -5.38 7.72
CA MET A 237 8.47 -6.68 7.76
C MET A 237 7.89 -7.60 8.83
N ALA A 238 7.57 -7.06 10.02
CA ALA A 238 7.00 -7.82 11.12
C ALA A 238 5.57 -8.33 10.82
N MET A 239 4.78 -7.56 10.07
CA MET A 239 3.41 -7.90 9.68
C MET A 239 3.33 -8.73 8.39
N GLY A 240 4.38 -8.78 7.58
CA GLY A 240 4.32 -9.35 6.24
C GLY A 240 3.35 -8.61 5.32
N GLY A 241 3.51 -7.30 5.21
CA GLY A 241 2.64 -6.43 4.43
C GLY A 241 2.67 -6.69 2.91
N SER A 242 2.07 -5.81 2.14
CA SER A 242 2.06 -5.89 0.67
C SER A 242 3.40 -5.46 0.09
N SER A 243 3.89 -6.12 -0.97
CA SER A 243 5.09 -5.64 -1.67
C SER A 243 4.93 -4.22 -2.25
N ASN A 244 3.68 -3.78 -2.47
CA ASN A 244 3.41 -2.43 -2.96
C ASN A 244 3.78 -1.34 -1.95
N THR A 245 3.89 -1.67 -0.65
CA THR A 245 4.38 -0.72 0.37
C THR A 245 5.78 -0.24 0.07
N VAL A 246 6.65 -1.10 -0.47
CA VAL A 246 8.01 -0.73 -0.89
C VAL A 246 7.95 0.38 -1.94
N LEU A 247 7.17 0.20 -3.01
CA LEU A 247 6.99 1.21 -4.06
C LEU A 247 6.43 2.52 -3.50
N HIS A 248 5.38 2.42 -2.69
CA HIS A 248 4.66 3.57 -2.17
C HIS A 248 5.46 4.35 -1.13
N THR A 249 6.18 3.67 -0.25
CA THR A 249 6.99 4.33 0.79
C THR A 249 8.24 4.97 0.19
N LEU A 250 8.84 4.39 -0.87
CA LEU A 250 9.90 5.06 -1.63
C LEU A 250 9.39 6.36 -2.29
N ALA A 251 8.16 6.37 -2.83
CA ALA A 251 7.55 7.57 -3.37
C ALA A 251 7.30 8.63 -2.28
N ILE A 252 6.82 8.21 -1.11
CA ILE A 252 6.62 9.08 0.06
C ILE A 252 7.96 9.65 0.54
N ALA A 253 8.99 8.83 0.69
CA ALA A 253 10.33 9.26 1.08
C ALA A 253 10.87 10.35 0.15
N ARG A 254 10.73 10.16 -1.15
CA ARG A 254 11.14 11.14 -2.15
C ARG A 254 10.38 12.47 -2.02
N GLU A 255 9.06 12.45 -1.82
CA GLU A 255 8.27 13.67 -1.61
C GLU A 255 8.62 14.37 -0.29
N ALA A 256 8.98 13.61 0.73
CA ALA A 256 9.47 14.14 2.00
C ALA A 256 10.89 14.75 1.90
N GLY A 257 11.62 14.47 0.81
CA GLY A 257 13.03 14.86 0.66
C GLY A 257 13.99 13.94 1.44
N VAL A 258 13.56 12.73 1.76
CA VAL A 258 14.36 11.72 2.47
C VAL A 258 14.99 10.77 1.44
N GLU A 259 16.31 10.69 1.42
CA GLU A 259 17.02 9.70 0.62
C GLU A 259 16.82 8.30 1.21
N TYR A 260 16.30 7.39 0.39
CA TYR A 260 15.98 6.03 0.79
C TYR A 260 16.11 5.06 -0.38
N ASP A 261 16.57 3.84 -0.13
CA ASP A 261 16.85 2.85 -1.17
C ASP A 261 16.43 1.42 -0.77
N LEU A 262 16.46 0.53 -1.76
CA LEU A 262 16.10 -0.87 -1.59
C LEU A 262 17.11 -1.65 -0.74
N GLN A 263 18.38 -1.23 -0.69
CA GLN A 263 19.39 -1.90 0.14
C GLN A 263 19.07 -1.69 1.62
N ARG A 264 18.73 -0.46 2.05
CA ARG A 264 18.30 -0.18 3.42
C ARG A 264 17.06 -1.00 3.81
N ILE A 265 16.09 -1.12 2.90
CA ILE A 265 14.90 -1.95 3.12
C ILE A 265 15.30 -3.42 3.30
N ASN A 266 16.24 -3.91 2.50
CA ASN A 266 16.77 -5.27 2.61
C ASN A 266 17.46 -5.51 3.96
N ASP A 267 18.25 -4.55 4.45
CA ASP A 267 18.92 -4.64 5.73
C ASP A 267 17.93 -4.67 6.90
N ILE A 268 16.87 -3.86 6.84
CA ILE A 268 15.76 -3.91 7.80
C ILE A 268 15.08 -5.29 7.75
N SER A 269 14.76 -5.78 6.54
CA SER A 269 14.16 -7.11 6.36
C SER A 269 14.97 -8.24 6.98
N ARG A 270 16.31 -8.21 6.85
CA ARG A 270 17.20 -9.25 7.39
C ARG A 270 17.19 -9.33 8.92
N ARG A 271 16.97 -8.21 9.62
CA ARG A 271 17.05 -8.12 11.08
C ARG A 271 15.71 -8.12 11.80
N THR A 272 14.60 -7.97 11.08
CA THR A 272 13.26 -7.85 11.68
C THR A 272 12.52 -9.18 11.59
N PRO A 273 12.13 -9.83 12.69
CA PRO A 273 11.38 -11.07 12.65
C PRO A 273 9.95 -10.85 12.12
N ASN A 274 9.40 -11.82 11.40
CA ASN A 274 8.01 -11.82 11.02
C ASN A 274 7.18 -12.48 12.13
N ILE A 275 6.38 -11.69 12.85
CA ILE A 275 5.61 -12.11 14.03
C ILE A 275 4.10 -12.14 13.79
N CYS A 276 3.64 -11.63 12.65
CA CYS A 276 2.21 -11.62 12.30
C CYS A 276 2.03 -12.05 10.87
N LYS A 277 1.08 -12.96 10.61
CA LYS A 277 0.66 -13.35 9.27
C LYS A 277 -0.83 -13.16 9.13
N VAL A 278 -1.23 -12.44 8.09
CA VAL A 278 -2.62 -12.11 7.77
C VAL A 278 -2.93 -12.54 6.35
N ALA A 279 -4.17 -12.81 6.00
CA ALA A 279 -4.56 -13.15 4.64
C ALA A 279 -3.89 -12.18 3.62
N PRO A 280 -3.31 -12.71 2.55
CA PRO A 280 -3.34 -14.07 2.02
C PRO A 280 -2.29 -15.03 2.64
N SER A 281 -1.40 -14.59 3.49
CA SER A 281 -0.30 -15.42 4.05
C SER A 281 -0.75 -16.34 5.19
N SER A 282 -1.99 -16.21 5.67
CA SER A 282 -2.63 -17.05 6.68
C SER A 282 -4.16 -16.97 6.56
N ARG A 283 -4.86 -17.69 7.46
CA ARG A 283 -6.34 -17.64 7.57
C ARG A 283 -6.87 -16.42 8.32
N PHE A 284 -6.01 -15.66 9.01
CA PHE A 284 -6.41 -14.52 9.82
C PHE A 284 -6.63 -13.28 8.96
N HIS A 285 -7.55 -12.41 9.41
CA HIS A 285 -7.90 -11.16 8.76
C HIS A 285 -7.68 -9.96 9.70
N MET A 286 -7.89 -8.74 9.24
CA MET A 286 -7.64 -7.52 10.03
C MET A 286 -8.46 -7.47 11.34
N GLN A 287 -9.64 -8.05 11.35
CA GLN A 287 -10.45 -8.21 12.58
C GLN A 287 -9.77 -9.07 13.65
N ASP A 288 -9.00 -10.07 13.23
CA ASP A 288 -8.25 -10.94 14.14
C ASP A 288 -7.04 -10.20 14.69
N VAL A 289 -6.34 -9.43 13.83
CA VAL A 289 -5.24 -8.56 14.27
C VAL A 289 -5.74 -7.54 15.29
N LEU A 290 -6.91 -6.91 15.07
CA LEU A 290 -7.50 -5.98 16.03
C LEU A 290 -7.72 -6.65 17.40
N ARG A 291 -8.32 -7.85 17.42
CA ARG A 291 -8.58 -8.62 18.65
C ARG A 291 -7.29 -9.03 19.36
N ALA A 292 -6.22 -9.26 18.60
CA ALA A 292 -4.91 -9.63 19.15
C ALA A 292 -4.10 -8.43 19.70
N GLY A 293 -4.64 -7.21 19.64
CA GLY A 293 -4.01 -5.98 20.15
C GLY A 293 -3.64 -4.95 19.08
N GLY A 294 -3.92 -5.25 17.81
CA GLY A 294 -3.74 -4.32 16.69
C GLY A 294 -2.29 -4.04 16.33
N VAL A 295 -2.09 -3.00 15.55
CA VAL A 295 -0.75 -2.54 15.14
C VAL A 295 0.09 -2.12 16.34
N SER A 296 -0.54 -1.52 17.35
CA SER A 296 0.14 -1.08 18.57
C SER A 296 0.80 -2.25 19.34
N ALA A 297 0.17 -3.43 19.37
CA ALA A 297 0.76 -4.63 19.98
C ALA A 297 1.97 -5.13 19.19
N ILE A 298 1.94 -5.05 17.86
CA ILE A 298 3.07 -5.41 17.00
C ILE A 298 4.24 -4.45 17.23
N ILE A 299 3.98 -3.14 17.29
CA ILE A 299 5.01 -2.13 17.58
C ILE A 299 5.63 -2.39 18.97
N HIS A 300 4.79 -2.60 19.97
CA HIS A 300 5.23 -2.86 21.33
C HIS A 300 6.12 -4.12 21.42
N GLU A 301 5.74 -5.21 20.76
CA GLU A 301 6.51 -6.45 20.74
C GLU A 301 7.85 -6.28 20.02
N ILE A 302 7.89 -5.65 18.86
CA ILE A 302 9.14 -5.36 18.12
C ILE A 302 10.05 -4.39 18.88
N ALA A 303 9.49 -3.47 19.67
CA ALA A 303 10.25 -2.54 20.50
C ALA A 303 11.10 -3.24 21.58
N ARG A 304 10.79 -4.51 21.91
CA ARG A 304 11.64 -5.33 22.81
C ARG A 304 13.01 -5.65 22.20
N ILE A 305 13.17 -5.52 20.89
CA ILE A 305 14.47 -5.69 20.22
C ILE A 305 15.23 -4.35 20.30
N PRO A 306 16.38 -4.30 20.99
CA PRO A 306 17.14 -3.07 21.15
C PRO A 306 17.51 -2.44 19.79
N GLY A 307 17.14 -1.18 19.58
CA GLY A 307 17.46 -0.44 18.36
C GLY A 307 16.69 -0.86 17.09
N ALA A 308 15.64 -1.69 17.21
CA ALA A 308 14.80 -2.06 16.07
C ALA A 308 13.88 -0.91 15.63
N LEU A 309 13.44 -0.07 16.56
CA LEU A 309 12.55 1.05 16.33
C LEU A 309 13.12 2.34 16.93
N HIS A 310 12.86 3.44 16.28
CA HIS A 310 13.07 4.81 16.76
C HIS A 310 11.82 5.26 17.52
N LEU A 311 11.77 4.94 18.81
CA LEU A 311 10.59 5.15 19.65
C LEU A 311 10.36 6.61 20.02
N ASP A 312 11.35 7.47 19.86
CA ASP A 312 11.30 8.92 20.01
C ASP A 312 10.73 9.68 18.79
N ALA A 313 10.43 8.96 17.70
CA ALA A 313 9.82 9.54 16.51
C ALA A 313 8.48 10.20 16.85
N MET A 314 8.34 11.48 16.43
CA MET A 314 7.16 12.30 16.66
C MET A 314 5.94 11.81 15.89
N THR A 315 4.75 11.90 16.49
CA THR A 315 3.48 11.57 15.82
C THR A 315 2.49 12.74 15.86
N VAL A 316 1.47 12.68 15.01
CA VAL A 316 0.35 13.64 15.01
C VAL A 316 -0.42 13.66 16.33
N SER A 317 -0.31 12.64 17.18
CA SER A 317 -0.96 12.60 18.48
C SER A 317 -0.37 13.63 19.47
N GLY A 318 0.80 14.17 19.17
CA GLY A 318 1.58 15.02 20.08
C GLY A 318 2.44 14.22 21.07
N LYS A 319 2.49 12.91 20.87
CA LYS A 319 3.31 11.95 21.62
C LYS A 319 4.34 11.32 20.67
N THR A 320 5.39 10.75 21.22
CA THR A 320 6.32 9.91 20.47
C THR A 320 5.68 8.56 20.13
N LEU A 321 6.26 7.82 19.18
CA LEU A 321 5.79 6.48 18.83
C LEU A 321 5.80 5.56 20.06
N GLY A 322 6.84 5.60 20.88
CA GLY A 322 6.95 4.82 22.11
C GLY A 322 5.83 5.10 23.09
N GLU A 323 5.53 6.38 23.35
CA GLU A 323 4.43 6.78 24.24
C GLU A 323 3.05 6.37 23.72
N THR A 324 2.87 6.22 22.39
CA THR A 324 1.59 5.78 21.80
C THR A 324 1.30 4.30 22.03
N VAL A 325 2.31 3.50 22.29
CA VAL A 325 2.20 2.05 22.48
C VAL A 325 2.51 1.59 23.90
N GLU A 326 2.71 2.54 24.82
CA GLU A 326 2.94 2.23 26.24
C GLU A 326 1.73 1.46 26.81
N GLY A 327 2.02 0.34 27.48
CA GLY A 327 0.98 -0.54 28.04
C GLY A 327 0.22 -1.39 27.03
N CYS A 328 0.55 -1.31 25.72
CA CYS A 328 0.03 -2.23 24.72
C CYS A 328 0.72 -3.60 24.85
N GLY A 329 0.04 -4.66 24.39
CA GLY A 329 0.59 -6.02 24.41
C GLY A 329 -0.22 -6.96 23.53
N ILE A 330 0.32 -8.17 23.34
CA ILE A 330 -0.33 -9.23 22.57
C ILE A 330 -1.49 -9.79 23.40
N ALA A 331 -2.72 -9.72 22.87
CA ALA A 331 -3.91 -10.29 23.50
C ALA A 331 -4.24 -11.71 22.99
N ASP A 332 -3.75 -12.06 21.78
CA ASP A 332 -3.92 -13.39 21.17
C ASP A 332 -2.64 -13.81 20.45
N GLU A 333 -1.87 -14.69 21.09
CA GLU A 333 -0.60 -15.19 20.55
C GLU A 333 -0.75 -16.11 19.33
N THR A 334 -1.97 -16.56 19.00
CA THR A 334 -2.20 -17.34 17.78
C THR A 334 -2.22 -16.48 16.53
N VAL A 335 -2.45 -15.18 16.66
CA VAL A 335 -2.52 -14.19 15.57
C VAL A 335 -1.26 -13.36 15.50
N ILE A 336 -0.85 -12.78 16.62
CA ILE A 336 0.43 -12.06 16.77
C ILE A 336 1.31 -12.89 17.68
N HIS A 337 2.38 -13.43 17.12
CA HIS A 337 3.32 -14.28 17.87
C HIS A 337 4.27 -13.42 18.69
N PRO A 338 4.65 -13.85 19.91
CA PRO A 338 5.77 -13.26 20.61
C PRO A 338 7.09 -13.51 19.86
N LEU A 339 8.10 -12.68 20.10
CA LEU A 339 9.39 -12.75 19.41
C LEU A 339 10.03 -14.14 19.47
N GLU A 340 9.86 -14.83 20.58
CA GLU A 340 10.40 -16.16 20.83
C GLU A 340 9.81 -17.23 19.89
N ASN A 341 8.58 -17.00 19.39
CA ASN A 341 7.81 -17.90 18.52
C ASN A 341 7.56 -17.30 17.13
N ALA A 342 8.37 -16.32 16.68
CA ALA A 342 8.20 -15.68 15.39
C ALA A 342 8.13 -16.70 14.24
N TYR A 343 7.28 -16.42 13.23
CA TYR A 343 7.17 -17.25 12.01
C TYR A 343 8.50 -17.36 11.24
N SER A 344 9.32 -16.33 11.31
CA SER A 344 10.62 -16.25 10.66
C SER A 344 11.49 -15.25 11.42
N ARG A 345 12.81 -15.49 11.44
CA ARG A 345 13.80 -14.60 12.05
C ARG A 345 14.06 -13.34 11.21
N ASP A 346 13.66 -13.35 9.95
CA ASP A 346 13.73 -12.24 9.01
C ASP A 346 12.34 -11.88 8.48
N GLY A 347 12.22 -10.72 7.82
CA GLY A 347 10.97 -10.07 7.48
C GLY A 347 10.06 -10.84 6.53
N GLY A 348 8.78 -10.49 6.56
CA GLY A 348 7.75 -11.02 5.67
C GLY A 348 7.88 -10.54 4.21
N LEU A 349 8.68 -9.49 3.94
CA LEU A 349 9.09 -9.06 2.61
C LEU A 349 10.58 -9.25 2.41
N ALA A 350 11.00 -9.44 1.16
CA ALA A 350 12.40 -9.58 0.78
C ALA A 350 12.72 -8.78 -0.48
N ILE A 351 13.92 -8.19 -0.53
CA ILE A 351 14.46 -7.56 -1.72
C ILE A 351 15.49 -8.50 -2.34
N LEU A 352 15.35 -8.78 -3.64
CA LEU A 352 16.25 -9.65 -4.39
C LEU A 352 17.07 -8.81 -5.36
N PHE A 353 18.34 -9.18 -5.54
CA PHE A 353 19.27 -8.55 -6.46
C PHE A 353 19.90 -9.61 -7.40
N GLY A 354 20.47 -9.20 -8.51
CA GLY A 354 21.14 -10.07 -9.46
C GLY A 354 21.12 -9.48 -10.86
N ASN A 355 21.59 -10.23 -11.85
CA ASN A 355 21.63 -9.73 -13.22
C ASN A 355 20.24 -9.44 -13.81
N LEU A 356 19.19 -10.11 -13.31
CA LEU A 356 17.81 -9.88 -13.72
C LEU A 356 17.15 -8.74 -12.93
N ALA A 357 17.73 -8.34 -11.80
CA ALA A 357 17.22 -7.29 -10.92
C ALA A 357 18.40 -6.43 -10.40
N GLU A 358 19.10 -5.76 -11.31
CA GLU A 358 20.30 -4.95 -10.99
C GLU A 358 19.97 -3.84 -9.96
N GLU A 359 18.81 -3.22 -10.07
CA GLU A 359 18.31 -2.21 -9.13
C GLU A 359 17.35 -2.79 -8.08
N GLY A 360 17.12 -4.11 -8.08
CA GLY A 360 16.31 -4.83 -7.12
C GLY A 360 14.94 -5.27 -7.63
N ALA A 361 14.37 -6.22 -6.88
CA ALA A 361 13.02 -6.76 -7.04
C ALA A 361 12.43 -7.08 -5.66
N VAL A 362 11.10 -7.17 -5.56
CA VAL A 362 10.40 -7.34 -4.29
C VAL A 362 9.58 -8.62 -4.28
N VAL A 363 9.69 -9.41 -3.21
CA VAL A 363 8.87 -10.61 -2.97
C VAL A 363 8.21 -10.55 -1.60
N LYS A 364 6.92 -10.96 -1.52
CA LYS A 364 6.23 -11.20 -0.25
C LYS A 364 6.58 -12.60 0.24
N LYS A 365 7.69 -12.71 0.96
CA LYS A 365 8.23 -13.97 1.49
C LYS A 365 7.23 -14.69 2.40
N ALA A 366 6.47 -13.96 3.21
CA ALA A 366 5.50 -14.53 4.14
C ALA A 366 4.43 -15.40 3.48
N GLY A 367 4.17 -15.19 2.17
CA GLY A 367 3.19 -15.95 1.38
C GLY A 367 3.80 -17.01 0.45
N VAL A 368 5.11 -17.25 0.51
CA VAL A 368 5.80 -18.23 -0.34
C VAL A 368 5.85 -19.60 0.34
N HIS A 369 5.51 -20.66 -0.41
CA HIS A 369 5.63 -22.02 0.09
C HIS A 369 7.10 -22.36 0.39
N PRO A 370 7.43 -23.13 1.44
CA PRO A 370 8.81 -23.48 1.79
C PRO A 370 9.62 -24.06 0.62
N ASP A 371 9.03 -24.92 -0.19
CA ASP A 371 9.69 -25.57 -1.34
C ASP A 371 9.97 -24.59 -2.49
N MET A 372 9.35 -23.42 -2.48
CA MET A 372 9.52 -22.35 -3.47
C MET A 372 10.42 -21.21 -2.99
N MET A 373 11.10 -21.39 -1.85
CA MET A 373 12.03 -20.36 -1.34
C MET A 373 13.28 -20.21 -2.22
N SER A 374 13.66 -21.25 -2.95
CA SER A 374 14.65 -21.22 -4.01
C SER A 374 14.11 -22.04 -5.17
N PHE A 375 14.26 -21.55 -6.39
CA PHE A 375 13.67 -22.18 -7.56
C PHE A 375 14.50 -21.92 -8.82
N ARG A 376 14.45 -22.86 -9.76
CA ARG A 376 15.08 -22.74 -11.07
C ARG A 376 14.18 -23.39 -12.13
N GLY A 377 13.85 -22.63 -13.18
CA GLY A 377 12.97 -23.11 -14.22
C GLY A 377 13.08 -22.34 -15.52
N PRO A 378 12.55 -22.87 -16.62
CA PRO A 378 12.51 -22.19 -17.91
C PRO A 378 11.48 -21.06 -17.92
N ALA A 379 11.80 -19.96 -18.59
CA ALA A 379 10.91 -18.82 -18.78
C ALA A 379 9.77 -19.13 -19.74
N VAL A 380 8.54 -18.78 -19.35
CA VAL A 380 7.35 -18.68 -20.22
C VAL A 380 6.93 -17.21 -20.22
N ILE A 381 7.09 -16.54 -21.36
CA ILE A 381 7.02 -15.07 -21.46
C ILE A 381 5.67 -14.64 -22.01
N PHE A 382 5.11 -13.60 -21.36
CA PHE A 382 3.91 -12.87 -21.78
C PHE A 382 4.19 -11.37 -21.77
N GLU A 383 3.70 -10.68 -22.80
CA GLU A 383 3.95 -9.25 -22.99
C GLU A 383 2.96 -8.36 -22.23
N SER A 384 1.92 -8.93 -21.62
CA SER A 384 0.95 -8.23 -20.78
C SER A 384 0.27 -9.17 -19.79
N GLN A 385 -0.43 -8.60 -18.79
CA GLN A 385 -1.28 -9.35 -17.86
C GLN A 385 -2.37 -10.13 -18.58
N GLU A 386 -3.01 -9.53 -19.59
CA GLU A 386 -4.10 -10.11 -20.35
C GLU A 386 -3.63 -11.37 -21.09
N GLU A 387 -2.49 -11.27 -21.78
CA GLU A 387 -1.88 -12.42 -22.46
C GLU A 387 -1.50 -13.54 -21.49
N ALA A 388 -0.97 -13.17 -20.32
CA ALA A 388 -0.65 -14.14 -19.26
C ALA A 388 -1.90 -14.85 -18.75
N CYS A 389 -2.99 -14.13 -18.49
CA CYS A 389 -4.27 -14.71 -18.06
C CYS A 389 -4.80 -15.73 -19.07
N GLU A 390 -4.83 -15.34 -20.35
CA GLU A 390 -5.26 -16.23 -21.43
C GLU A 390 -4.35 -17.47 -21.55
N GLY A 391 -3.03 -17.27 -21.50
CA GLY A 391 -2.05 -18.34 -21.60
C GLY A 391 -2.11 -19.35 -20.45
N ILE A 392 -2.26 -18.86 -19.21
CA ILE A 392 -2.41 -19.71 -18.02
C ILE A 392 -3.69 -20.54 -18.13
N LEU A 393 -4.83 -19.91 -18.42
CA LEU A 393 -6.11 -20.61 -18.56
C LEU A 393 -6.14 -21.61 -19.73
N ALA A 394 -5.35 -21.35 -20.79
CA ALA A 394 -5.19 -22.25 -21.93
C ALA A 394 -4.20 -23.41 -21.67
N GLY A 395 -3.59 -23.50 -20.47
CA GLY A 395 -2.65 -24.57 -20.10
C GLY A 395 -1.27 -24.46 -20.76
N LYS A 396 -0.85 -23.23 -21.16
CA LYS A 396 0.50 -22.99 -21.70
C LYS A 396 1.58 -23.07 -20.61
N VAL A 397 1.20 -22.86 -19.35
CA VAL A 397 2.10 -22.90 -18.18
C VAL A 397 2.05 -24.28 -17.55
N LYS A 398 3.21 -24.83 -17.21
CA LYS A 398 3.37 -26.16 -16.66
C LYS A 398 4.14 -26.13 -15.34
N SER A 399 4.06 -27.21 -14.57
CA SER A 399 4.93 -27.43 -13.41
C SER A 399 6.40 -27.25 -13.81
N GLY A 400 7.15 -26.50 -12.98
CA GLY A 400 8.56 -26.18 -13.20
C GLY A 400 8.84 -24.89 -13.96
N ASP A 401 7.83 -24.23 -14.51
CA ASP A 401 8.00 -22.99 -15.29
C ASP A 401 8.19 -21.76 -14.41
N VAL A 402 8.89 -20.75 -14.96
CA VAL A 402 8.91 -19.37 -14.47
C VAL A 402 8.11 -18.50 -15.44
N VAL A 403 6.94 -18.07 -15.02
CA VAL A 403 6.11 -17.14 -15.80
C VAL A 403 6.71 -15.75 -15.71
N VAL A 404 6.98 -15.14 -16.87
CA VAL A 404 7.51 -13.78 -17.00
C VAL A 404 6.44 -12.90 -17.62
N ILE A 405 5.94 -11.92 -16.85
CA ILE A 405 5.02 -10.90 -17.36
C ILE A 405 5.80 -9.59 -17.42
N ARG A 406 6.03 -9.07 -18.62
CA ARG A 406 6.86 -7.87 -18.82
C ARG A 406 6.11 -6.76 -19.52
N ASN A 407 6.71 -5.57 -19.60
CA ASN A 407 6.12 -4.32 -20.08
C ASN A 407 4.92 -3.85 -19.23
N GLU A 408 4.90 -4.21 -17.94
CA GLU A 408 3.92 -3.77 -16.94
C GLU A 408 4.53 -2.79 -15.91
N GLY A 409 5.79 -2.41 -16.10
CA GLY A 409 6.49 -1.42 -15.28
C GLY A 409 6.00 0.02 -15.51
N PRO A 410 6.57 1.02 -14.78
CA PRO A 410 6.14 2.42 -14.84
C PRO A 410 6.07 3.02 -16.24
N LYS A 411 6.97 2.63 -17.14
CA LYS A 411 7.02 3.11 -18.53
C LYS A 411 6.41 2.13 -19.51
N GLY A 412 6.67 0.85 -19.37
CA GLY A 412 6.13 -0.20 -20.23
C GLY A 412 4.61 -0.27 -20.15
N GLY A 413 4.06 -0.39 -18.94
CA GLY A 413 2.64 -0.39 -18.60
C GLY A 413 2.28 0.78 -17.69
N PRO A 414 2.19 2.03 -18.21
CA PRO A 414 2.07 3.22 -17.37
C PRO A 414 0.81 3.19 -16.49
N GLY A 415 1.03 3.46 -15.21
CA GLY A 415 0.05 3.29 -14.14
C GLY A 415 0.25 1.99 -13.36
N MET A 416 1.10 1.05 -13.86
CA MET A 416 1.43 -0.22 -13.23
C MET A 416 0.18 -0.92 -12.70
N GLN A 417 -0.64 -1.48 -13.60
CA GLN A 417 -1.85 -2.18 -13.17
C GLN A 417 -1.55 -3.26 -12.13
N GLU A 418 -2.45 -3.43 -11.18
CA GLU A 418 -2.26 -4.37 -10.09
C GLU A 418 -2.68 -5.79 -10.53
N MET A 419 -1.73 -6.70 -10.63
CA MET A 419 -1.97 -8.04 -11.13
C MET A 419 -2.37 -8.98 -9.99
N LEU A 420 -3.63 -9.45 -10.01
CA LEU A 420 -4.15 -10.49 -9.12
C LEU A 420 -4.56 -11.74 -9.91
N ALA A 421 -5.19 -11.57 -11.06
CA ALA A 421 -5.75 -12.68 -11.84
C ALA A 421 -4.70 -13.73 -12.25
N PRO A 422 -3.51 -13.41 -12.78
CA PRO A 422 -2.52 -14.42 -13.15
C PRO A 422 -2.12 -15.31 -11.97
N THR A 423 -1.88 -14.70 -10.80
CA THR A 423 -1.47 -15.44 -9.60
C THR A 423 -2.59 -16.34 -9.09
N SER A 424 -3.83 -15.84 -9.08
CA SER A 424 -5.00 -16.61 -8.64
C SER A 424 -5.34 -17.75 -9.60
N TYR A 425 -5.13 -17.57 -10.91
CA TYR A 425 -5.36 -18.63 -11.90
C TYR A 425 -4.36 -19.77 -11.76
N ILE A 426 -3.08 -19.48 -11.50
CA ILE A 426 -2.06 -20.49 -11.19
C ILE A 426 -2.45 -21.29 -9.93
N MET A 427 -2.89 -20.59 -8.88
CA MET A 427 -3.38 -21.22 -7.64
C MET A 427 -4.60 -22.12 -7.92
N GLY A 428 -5.59 -21.59 -8.66
CA GLY A 428 -6.82 -22.32 -9.00
C GLY A 428 -6.58 -23.57 -9.84
N GLN A 429 -5.53 -23.61 -10.67
CA GLN A 429 -5.08 -24.79 -11.41
C GLN A 429 -4.32 -25.80 -10.56
N GLY A 430 -3.88 -25.42 -9.35
CA GLY A 430 -3.10 -26.27 -8.43
C GLY A 430 -1.59 -26.18 -8.63
N LEU A 431 -1.10 -25.20 -9.40
CA LEU A 431 0.32 -24.99 -9.73
C LEU A 431 1.06 -24.04 -8.76
N GLY A 432 0.41 -23.59 -7.70
CA GLY A 432 0.94 -22.52 -6.84
C GLY A 432 2.23 -22.84 -6.08
N ALA A 433 2.55 -24.12 -5.88
CA ALA A 433 3.80 -24.60 -5.29
C ALA A 433 4.82 -25.13 -6.33
N GLU A 434 4.56 -24.94 -7.62
CA GLU A 434 5.34 -25.54 -8.70
C GLU A 434 5.75 -24.54 -9.79
N VAL A 435 5.17 -23.33 -9.76
CA VAL A 435 5.39 -22.28 -10.75
C VAL A 435 5.72 -20.98 -10.05
N ALA A 436 6.76 -20.29 -10.52
CA ALA A 436 7.08 -18.93 -10.08
C ALA A 436 6.58 -17.89 -11.08
N LEU A 437 6.22 -16.68 -10.59
CA LEU A 437 5.89 -15.53 -11.42
C LEU A 437 6.88 -14.41 -11.17
N ILE A 438 7.36 -13.80 -12.24
CA ILE A 438 8.21 -12.60 -12.15
C ILE A 438 7.68 -11.51 -13.08
N THR A 439 7.86 -10.23 -12.70
CA THR A 439 7.38 -9.09 -13.49
C THR A 439 8.15 -7.80 -13.18
N ASP A 440 8.27 -6.92 -14.17
CA ASP A 440 8.67 -5.53 -13.99
C ASP A 440 7.53 -4.63 -13.49
N GLY A 441 6.30 -5.13 -13.55
CA GLY A 441 5.11 -4.53 -12.96
C GLY A 441 4.95 -4.85 -11.47
N ARG A 442 3.69 -4.91 -10.98
CA ARG A 442 3.38 -5.19 -9.59
C ARG A 442 2.25 -6.19 -9.44
N PHE A 443 2.34 -6.99 -8.41
CA PHE A 443 1.27 -7.90 -8.02
C PHE A 443 0.38 -7.29 -6.94
N SER A 444 -0.86 -7.76 -6.86
CA SER A 444 -1.76 -7.46 -5.75
C SER A 444 -1.20 -7.94 -4.41
N GLY A 445 -1.51 -7.22 -3.34
CA GLY A 445 -1.22 -7.66 -1.97
C GLY A 445 -1.95 -8.96 -1.58
N ALA A 446 -3.01 -9.32 -2.32
CA ALA A 446 -3.83 -10.52 -2.10
C ALA A 446 -3.25 -11.80 -2.73
N ARG A 447 -2.05 -11.77 -3.31
CA ARG A 447 -1.46 -12.91 -4.00
C ARG A 447 -0.91 -13.98 -3.06
N HIS A 448 -0.90 -15.22 -3.56
CA HIS A 448 -0.16 -16.36 -3.01
C HIS A 448 0.98 -16.79 -3.92
N GLY A 449 1.94 -17.57 -3.39
CA GLY A 449 3.01 -18.20 -4.14
C GLY A 449 4.24 -17.33 -4.35
N ALA A 450 5.19 -17.85 -5.13
CA ALA A 450 6.46 -17.19 -5.45
C ALA A 450 6.26 -16.13 -6.55
N CYS A 451 5.86 -14.93 -6.14
CA CYS A 451 5.61 -13.80 -7.04
C CYS A 451 6.61 -12.69 -6.75
N ILE A 452 7.54 -12.45 -7.68
CA ILE A 452 8.61 -11.46 -7.59
C ILE A 452 8.25 -10.31 -8.53
N GLY A 453 7.96 -9.12 -7.98
CA GLY A 453 7.58 -7.93 -8.73
C GLY A 453 8.59 -6.80 -8.63
N HIS A 454 8.27 -5.69 -9.30
CA HIS A 454 9.09 -4.48 -9.31
C HIS A 454 10.52 -4.71 -9.83
N ILE A 455 10.71 -5.73 -10.69
CA ILE A 455 12.04 -5.99 -11.27
C ILE A 455 12.55 -4.72 -11.95
N SER A 456 13.70 -4.28 -11.52
CA SER A 456 14.31 -3.03 -11.96
C SER A 456 15.77 -3.26 -12.37
N PRO A 457 16.17 -2.71 -13.56
CA PRO A 457 15.41 -1.89 -14.52
C PRO A 457 14.28 -2.66 -15.22
N GLU A 458 13.17 -1.97 -15.57
CA GLU A 458 12.05 -2.57 -16.31
C GLU A 458 12.39 -2.88 -17.77
N ALA A 459 11.60 -3.72 -18.44
CA ALA A 459 11.80 -4.09 -19.86
C ALA A 459 11.87 -2.88 -20.77
N ALA A 460 11.01 -1.87 -20.56
CA ALA A 460 10.97 -0.64 -21.35
C ALA A 460 12.19 0.28 -21.17
N GLU A 461 13.00 0.07 -20.13
CA GLU A 461 14.27 0.77 -19.90
C GLU A 461 15.51 -0.08 -20.26
N GLY A 462 15.33 -1.23 -20.90
CA GLY A 462 16.43 -2.12 -21.31
C GLY A 462 16.93 -3.04 -20.19
N GLY A 463 16.15 -3.22 -19.13
CA GLY A 463 16.42 -4.24 -18.13
C GLY A 463 16.47 -5.64 -18.74
N LEU A 464 17.23 -6.55 -18.12
CA LEU A 464 17.44 -7.91 -18.65
C LEU A 464 16.13 -8.68 -18.85
N ILE A 465 15.09 -8.37 -18.07
CA ILE A 465 13.74 -8.95 -18.24
C ILE A 465 13.18 -8.72 -19.65
N GLY A 466 13.49 -7.57 -20.28
CA GLY A 466 13.13 -7.25 -21.67
C GLY A 466 13.89 -8.04 -22.73
N LEU A 467 15.01 -8.68 -22.36
CA LEU A 467 15.88 -9.43 -23.26
C LEU A 467 15.64 -10.94 -23.19
N LEU A 468 14.83 -11.42 -22.22
CA LEU A 468 14.52 -12.82 -22.03
C LEU A 468 13.78 -13.41 -23.25
N ARG A 469 13.99 -14.72 -23.49
CA ARG A 469 13.29 -15.52 -24.49
C ARG A 469 12.67 -16.75 -23.83
N ASN A 470 11.59 -17.28 -24.42
CA ASN A 470 11.00 -18.51 -23.93
C ASN A 470 12.06 -19.63 -23.84
N GLY A 471 12.08 -20.32 -22.70
CA GLY A 471 13.03 -21.37 -22.40
C GLY A 471 14.34 -20.92 -21.75
N ASP A 472 14.62 -19.61 -21.62
CA ASP A 472 15.77 -19.13 -20.83
C ASP A 472 15.62 -19.58 -19.37
N MET A 473 16.69 -20.11 -18.81
CA MET A 473 16.67 -20.55 -17.41
C MET A 473 16.77 -19.36 -16.47
N ILE A 474 15.84 -19.30 -15.53
CA ILE A 474 15.80 -18.29 -14.45
C ILE A 474 15.97 -19.02 -13.14
N GLU A 475 16.78 -18.44 -12.25
CA GLU A 475 16.95 -18.92 -10.89
C GLU A 475 16.81 -17.79 -9.88
N TYR A 476 16.20 -18.10 -8.73
CA TYR A 476 16.18 -17.21 -7.58
C TYR A 476 16.38 -17.98 -6.27
N SER A 477 16.90 -17.25 -5.29
CA SER A 477 16.98 -17.70 -3.90
C SER A 477 16.52 -16.56 -2.99
N ILE A 478 15.38 -16.74 -2.32
CA ILE A 478 14.87 -15.75 -1.37
C ILE A 478 15.76 -15.67 -0.12
N PRO A 479 16.29 -16.79 0.45
CA PRO A 479 17.25 -16.74 1.54
C PRO A 479 18.52 -15.97 1.19
N ASP A 480 19.09 -16.20 -0.02
CA ASP A 480 20.31 -15.54 -0.48
C ASP A 480 20.07 -14.17 -1.08
N ARG A 481 18.78 -13.78 -1.26
CA ARG A 481 18.36 -12.50 -1.86
C ARG A 481 18.84 -12.34 -3.31
N THR A 482 18.77 -13.40 -4.12
CA THR A 482 19.25 -13.40 -5.51
C THR A 482 18.13 -13.65 -6.52
N LEU A 483 18.25 -13.02 -7.72
CA LEU A 483 17.38 -13.24 -8.87
C LEU A 483 18.21 -13.10 -10.17
N ASN A 484 18.38 -14.21 -10.91
CA ASN A 484 19.26 -14.26 -12.07
C ASN A 484 18.63 -14.96 -13.27
N ALA A 485 18.99 -14.50 -14.48
CA ALA A 485 18.89 -15.28 -15.69
C ALA A 485 20.22 -16.02 -15.93
N CYS A 486 20.15 -17.31 -16.22
CA CYS A 486 21.33 -18.15 -16.49
C CYS A 486 21.81 -17.95 -17.93
N LEU A 487 22.21 -16.73 -18.28
CA LEU A 487 22.74 -16.32 -19.58
C LEU A 487 24.18 -15.89 -19.44
N SER A 488 25.01 -16.15 -20.45
CA SER A 488 26.38 -15.61 -20.44
C SER A 488 26.39 -14.10 -20.74
N GLU A 489 27.43 -13.42 -20.31
CA GLU A 489 27.58 -11.97 -20.55
C GLU A 489 27.62 -11.66 -22.06
N GLU A 490 28.21 -12.55 -22.87
CA GLU A 490 28.26 -12.40 -24.33
C GLU A 490 26.85 -12.48 -24.94
N GLU A 491 26.01 -13.41 -24.47
CA GLU A 491 24.63 -13.54 -24.93
C GLU A 491 23.79 -12.34 -24.51
N ILE A 492 23.95 -11.86 -23.28
CA ILE A 492 23.29 -10.64 -22.78
C ILE A 492 23.70 -9.43 -23.64
N ALA A 493 24.99 -9.25 -23.89
CA ALA A 493 25.50 -8.15 -24.70
C ALA A 493 24.96 -8.22 -26.15
N ARG A 494 24.91 -9.40 -26.75
CA ARG A 494 24.34 -9.64 -28.08
C ARG A 494 22.88 -9.25 -28.15
N ARG A 495 22.05 -9.70 -27.18
CA ARG A 495 20.63 -9.37 -27.12
C ARG A 495 20.39 -7.88 -26.87
N ARG A 496 21.25 -7.25 -26.05
CA ARG A 496 21.16 -5.81 -25.73
C ARG A 496 21.46 -4.94 -26.95
N ALA A 497 22.34 -5.39 -27.85
CA ALA A 497 22.64 -4.67 -29.09
C ALA A 497 21.42 -4.58 -30.04
N ASP A 498 20.58 -5.59 -30.04
CA ASP A 498 19.37 -5.66 -30.89
C ASP A 498 18.11 -5.10 -30.19
N TRP A 499 18.21 -4.75 -28.91
CA TRP A 499 17.06 -4.34 -28.12
C TRP A 499 16.47 -3.01 -28.57
N LYS A 500 15.14 -2.93 -28.57
CA LYS A 500 14.37 -1.70 -28.78
C LYS A 500 13.28 -1.59 -27.72
N PRO A 501 13.02 -0.37 -27.20
CA PRO A 501 11.94 -0.18 -26.23
C PRO A 501 10.61 -0.69 -26.77
N THR A 502 9.94 -1.51 -25.97
CA THR A 502 8.58 -1.97 -26.26
C THR A 502 7.65 -1.40 -25.18
N TYR A 503 6.48 -0.96 -25.60
CA TYR A 503 5.51 -0.33 -24.71
C TYR A 503 4.13 -0.87 -24.99
N ASN A 504 3.37 -1.13 -23.93
CA ASN A 504 1.94 -1.41 -24.04
C ASN A 504 1.19 -0.21 -24.62
N LYS A 505 0.17 -0.48 -25.44
CA LYS A 505 -0.66 0.59 -26.02
C LYS A 505 -1.44 1.29 -24.92
N VAL A 506 -1.37 2.61 -24.89
CA VAL A 506 -2.19 3.45 -24.00
C VAL A 506 -3.01 4.41 -24.83
N SER A 507 -4.33 4.44 -24.59
CA SER A 507 -5.25 5.37 -25.23
C SER A 507 -5.32 6.72 -24.52
N SER A 508 -4.94 6.77 -23.23
CA SER A 508 -5.01 7.98 -22.41
C SER A 508 -3.81 8.90 -22.66
N SER A 509 -4.10 10.16 -23.01
CA SER A 509 -3.07 11.21 -23.11
C SER A 509 -2.38 11.46 -21.77
N TRP A 510 -3.08 11.27 -20.65
CA TRP A 510 -2.50 11.36 -19.30
C TRP A 510 -1.46 10.26 -19.06
N LEU A 511 -1.79 9.01 -19.32
CA LEU A 511 -0.86 7.89 -19.15
C LEU A 511 0.35 7.99 -20.11
N SER A 512 0.15 8.55 -21.30
CA SER A 512 1.25 8.83 -22.24
C SER A 512 2.24 9.86 -21.68
N ARG A 513 1.75 10.93 -21.01
CA ARG A 513 2.61 11.90 -20.30
C ARG A 513 3.29 11.28 -19.09
N TYR A 514 2.54 10.49 -18.30
CA TYR A 514 3.09 9.76 -17.16
C TYR A 514 4.28 8.90 -17.57
N ARG A 515 4.16 8.09 -18.63
CA ARG A 515 5.23 7.27 -19.19
C ARG A 515 6.53 8.03 -19.40
N GLN A 516 6.45 9.23 -19.95
CA GLN A 516 7.63 10.05 -20.26
C GLN A 516 8.35 10.54 -19.00
N LEU A 517 7.62 10.81 -17.94
CA LEU A 517 8.11 11.44 -16.72
C LEU A 517 8.36 10.44 -15.58
N ALA A 518 7.79 9.23 -15.64
CA ALA A 518 7.90 8.25 -14.56
C ALA A 518 9.36 7.81 -14.34
N SER A 519 9.75 7.69 -13.08
CA SER A 519 10.98 7.03 -12.67
C SER A 519 10.76 5.50 -12.57
N ASN A 520 11.85 4.74 -12.45
CA ASN A 520 11.80 3.30 -12.27
C ASN A 520 11.14 2.91 -10.93
N ALA A 521 10.67 1.66 -10.81
CA ALA A 521 10.03 1.14 -9.60
C ALA A 521 10.99 1.14 -8.38
N SER A 522 12.29 0.90 -8.58
CA SER A 522 13.33 1.02 -7.55
C SER A 522 13.41 2.42 -6.91
N LYS A 523 12.83 3.44 -7.56
CA LYS A 523 12.77 4.84 -7.13
C LYS A 523 11.34 5.33 -6.83
N GLY A 524 10.40 4.38 -6.61
CA GLY A 524 9.01 4.67 -6.26
C GLY A 524 8.10 5.04 -7.43
N ALA A 525 8.52 4.86 -8.71
CA ALA A 525 7.72 5.16 -9.90
C ALA A 525 7.10 6.58 -9.92
N VAL A 526 7.78 7.57 -9.34
CA VAL A 526 7.32 8.95 -9.24
C VAL A 526 7.59 9.74 -10.50
N LEU A 527 6.82 10.81 -10.74
CA LEU A 527 7.10 11.73 -11.84
C LEU A 527 8.38 12.52 -11.54
N ARG A 528 9.28 12.56 -12.54
CA ARG A 528 10.47 13.43 -12.48
C ARG A 528 10.01 14.88 -12.49
N ARG A 529 10.50 15.67 -11.55
CA ARG A 529 10.33 17.13 -11.63
C ARG A 529 11.22 17.61 -12.78
N GLY A 530 10.68 18.43 -13.67
CA GLY A 530 11.52 19.14 -14.66
C GLY A 530 12.58 19.95 -13.92
N GLU A 531 13.82 19.84 -14.36
CA GLU A 531 14.90 20.75 -13.97
C GLU A 531 14.62 22.14 -14.48
#